data_840114a36e79ba7f0c38603bd23d6119
#
_entry.id   840114a36e79ba7f0c38603bd23d6119
#
_cell.length_a   1.000
_cell.length_b   1.000
_cell.length_c   1.000
_cell.angle_alpha   90.00
_cell.angle_beta   90.00
_cell.angle_gamma   90.00
#
_symmetry.space_group_name_H-M   'P 1'
#
loop_
_entity.id
_entity.type
_entity.pdbx_description
1 polymer ?
#
loop_
_entity_poly.entity_id
_entity_poly.type
_entity_poly.pdbx_seq_one_letter_code
_entity_poly.pdbx_strand_id
1 'polypeptide(L)'
;YFVSNRTGWGNLYRWRNGIVESMCPLAAEFSLPQWVFGMSTYAVVGKHRIACAYNLGGIWYLALINTLSKHLTQLHVPYTDISDVRAQGNLVVFCAASTREIKHIVAIDLQVETRQALKYSSHINLDRGYISTPQSIEFPTTDGFTAHAFYYPPTNQDYQPFLGSKPPLLVKSHGGPTAATSNQLNLKIQY
;
A
#
# COMPACT_ATOMS: atom_id res chain seq x y z
N TYR A 1 3.39 6.19 -20.22
CA TYR A 1 2.51 6.36 -19.05
C TYR A 1 3.27 7.07 -17.96
N PHE A 2 2.56 7.77 -17.09
CA PHE A 2 3.14 8.51 -15.96
C PHE A 2 2.06 8.78 -14.91
N VAL A 3 2.49 9.05 -13.68
CA VAL A 3 1.60 9.47 -12.59
C VAL A 3 1.63 10.99 -12.45
N SER A 4 0.48 11.60 -12.20
CA SER A 4 0.35 13.04 -12.01
C SER A 4 -0.82 13.38 -11.10
N ASN A 5 -0.65 14.35 -10.23
CA ASN A 5 -1.66 14.87 -9.32
C ASN A 5 -2.47 16.06 -9.89
N ARG A 6 -2.45 16.27 -11.20
CA ARG A 6 -3.11 17.41 -11.88
C ARG A 6 -4.61 17.54 -11.62
N THR A 7 -5.24 16.50 -11.13
CA THR A 7 -6.68 16.44 -10.77
C THR A 7 -6.91 16.26 -9.27
N GLY A 8 -5.92 16.56 -8.43
CA GLY A 8 -5.98 16.46 -6.97
C GLY A 8 -5.38 15.19 -6.41
N TRP A 9 -5.58 14.04 -7.06
CA TRP A 9 -5.00 12.75 -6.70
C TRP A 9 -3.91 12.36 -7.69
N GLY A 10 -2.86 11.67 -7.21
CA GLY A 10 -1.82 11.11 -8.07
C GLY A 10 -2.35 9.94 -8.90
N ASN A 11 -2.95 10.22 -10.02
CA ASN A 11 -3.54 9.23 -10.93
C ASN A 11 -2.63 8.89 -12.11
N LEU A 12 -2.91 7.77 -12.79
CA LEU A 12 -2.17 7.29 -13.94
C LEU A 12 -2.69 7.94 -15.23
N TYR A 13 -1.77 8.44 -16.05
CA TYR A 13 -2.02 9.10 -17.33
C TYR A 13 -1.23 8.44 -18.46
N ARG A 14 -1.75 8.60 -19.67
CA ARG A 14 -1.05 8.29 -20.92
C ARG A 14 -0.81 9.59 -21.69
N TRP A 15 0.43 9.79 -22.16
CA TRP A 15 0.73 10.76 -23.19
C TRP A 15 0.86 10.05 -24.54
N ARG A 16 0.17 10.54 -25.55
CA ARG A 16 0.24 10.04 -26.92
C ARG A 16 -0.05 11.16 -27.91
N ASN A 17 0.86 11.38 -28.87
CA ASN A 17 0.69 12.38 -29.94
C ASN A 17 0.31 13.77 -29.42
N GLY A 18 0.97 14.24 -28.37
CA GLY A 18 0.68 15.55 -27.75
C GLY A 18 -0.52 15.58 -26.80
N ILE A 19 -1.32 14.51 -26.75
CA ILE A 19 -2.52 14.43 -25.91
C ILE A 19 -2.21 13.68 -24.63
N VAL A 20 -2.62 14.27 -23.50
CA VAL A 20 -2.60 13.63 -22.18
C VAL A 20 -4.01 13.17 -21.84
N GLU A 21 -4.16 11.89 -21.53
CA GLU A 21 -5.44 11.31 -21.13
C GLU A 21 -5.32 10.55 -19.83
N SER A 22 -6.33 10.65 -18.98
CA SER A 22 -6.44 9.84 -17.75
C SER A 22 -6.74 8.39 -18.10
N MET A 23 -6.07 7.47 -17.42
CA MET A 23 -6.28 6.03 -17.61
C MET A 23 -7.38 5.48 -16.72
N CYS A 24 -7.48 5.97 -15.49
CA CYS A 24 -8.49 5.52 -14.54
C CYS A 24 -8.57 6.57 -13.42
N PRO A 25 -9.43 7.60 -13.55
CA PRO A 25 -9.55 8.64 -12.52
C PRO A 25 -10.23 8.06 -11.28
N LEU A 26 -9.52 8.09 -10.16
CA LEU A 26 -9.98 7.63 -8.86
C LEU A 26 -9.63 8.66 -7.77
N ALA A 27 -10.44 8.74 -6.73
CA ALA A 27 -10.10 9.42 -5.48
C ALA A 27 -9.14 8.54 -4.65
N ALA A 28 -7.99 8.18 -5.25
CA ALA A 28 -6.99 7.29 -4.70
C ALA A 28 -5.59 7.69 -5.19
N GLU A 29 -4.55 7.31 -4.46
CA GLU A 29 -3.19 7.73 -4.70
C GLU A 29 -2.36 6.63 -5.39
N PHE A 30 -1.95 6.87 -6.64
CA PHE A 30 -1.02 5.99 -7.38
C PHE A 30 0.42 6.51 -7.33
N SER A 31 0.66 7.68 -6.73
CA SER A 31 2.00 8.24 -6.64
C SER A 31 2.73 7.81 -5.39
N LEU A 32 4.04 7.96 -5.43
CA LEU A 32 4.94 7.90 -4.29
C LEU A 32 5.72 9.22 -4.24
N PRO A 33 6.29 9.59 -3.07
CA PRO A 33 7.11 10.79 -2.96
C PRO A 33 8.23 10.82 -4.01
N GLN A 34 8.33 11.92 -4.75
CA GLN A 34 9.26 12.03 -5.90
C GLN A 34 10.72 12.31 -5.51
N TRP A 35 11.01 12.49 -4.24
CA TRP A 35 12.36 12.72 -3.74
C TRP A 35 13.20 11.42 -3.62
N VAL A 36 12.61 10.26 -3.92
CA VAL A 36 13.32 8.97 -4.07
C VAL A 36 13.16 8.46 -5.49
N PHE A 37 14.28 8.22 -6.18
CA PHE A 37 14.27 7.68 -7.53
C PHE A 37 14.13 6.15 -7.57
N GLY A 38 13.68 5.62 -8.70
CA GLY A 38 13.59 4.18 -8.96
C GLY A 38 12.37 3.49 -8.38
N MET A 39 11.52 4.17 -7.61
CA MET A 39 10.25 3.62 -7.14
C MET A 39 9.26 3.49 -8.29
N SER A 40 8.40 2.48 -8.24
CA SER A 40 7.35 2.27 -9.24
C SER A 40 6.09 1.72 -8.60
N THR A 41 4.98 2.35 -8.91
CA THR A 41 3.63 1.90 -8.57
C THR A 41 2.92 1.22 -9.73
N TYR A 42 3.52 1.20 -10.93
CA TYR A 42 2.92 0.55 -12.08
C TYR A 42 3.97 -0.04 -13.02
N ALA A 43 3.54 -1.00 -13.83
CA ALA A 43 4.32 -1.61 -14.89
C ALA A 43 3.41 -2.02 -16.06
N VAL A 44 3.89 -1.89 -17.29
CA VAL A 44 3.16 -2.34 -18.48
C VAL A 44 3.24 -3.88 -18.57
N VAL A 45 2.09 -4.52 -18.76
CA VAL A 45 1.92 -5.97 -18.84
C VAL A 45 1.34 -6.34 -20.20
N GLY A 46 2.15 -7.00 -21.01
CA GLY A 46 1.73 -7.37 -22.37
C GLY A 46 1.32 -6.15 -23.19
N LYS A 47 0.34 -6.32 -24.09
CA LYS A 47 0.01 -5.30 -25.11
C LYS A 47 -0.99 -4.24 -24.60
N HIS A 48 -1.92 -4.61 -23.72
CA HIS A 48 -3.07 -3.76 -23.38
C HIS A 48 -3.38 -3.72 -21.89
N ARG A 49 -2.43 -4.03 -21.03
CA ARG A 49 -2.63 -4.02 -19.57
C ARG A 49 -1.52 -3.25 -18.85
N ILE A 50 -1.88 -2.65 -17.74
CA ILE A 50 -0.95 -2.07 -16.79
C ILE A 50 -1.27 -2.70 -15.44
N ALA A 51 -0.28 -3.35 -14.82
CA ALA A 51 -0.36 -3.70 -13.39
C ALA A 51 -0.02 -2.45 -12.60
N CYS A 52 -0.82 -2.13 -11.60
CA CYS A 52 -0.60 -0.95 -10.77
C CYS A 52 -0.98 -1.21 -9.29
N ALA A 53 -0.30 -0.50 -8.41
CA ALA A 53 -0.66 -0.38 -7.01
C ALA A 53 -1.22 1.03 -6.77
N TYR A 54 -2.26 1.12 -5.94
CA TYR A 54 -2.84 2.37 -5.51
C TYR A 54 -3.23 2.32 -4.03
N ASN A 55 -3.15 3.46 -3.37
CA ASN A 55 -3.54 3.61 -1.98
C ASN A 55 -4.94 4.22 -1.87
N LEU A 56 -5.78 3.62 -1.06
CA LEU A 56 -7.09 4.13 -0.70
C LEU A 56 -7.32 3.92 0.79
N GLY A 57 -7.53 5.01 1.53
CA GLY A 57 -7.73 4.96 2.98
C GLY A 57 -6.54 4.37 3.77
N GLY A 58 -5.31 4.57 3.29
CA GLY A 58 -4.09 4.07 3.94
C GLY A 58 -3.74 2.61 3.61
N ILE A 59 -4.53 1.94 2.76
CA ILE A 59 -4.32 0.56 2.32
C ILE A 59 -3.94 0.55 0.85
N TRP A 60 -2.90 -0.22 0.51
CA TRP A 60 -2.49 -0.43 -0.86
C TRP A 60 -3.22 -1.62 -1.49
N TYR A 61 -3.66 -1.43 -2.71
CA TYR A 61 -4.33 -2.43 -3.54
C TYR A 61 -3.55 -2.67 -4.81
N LEU A 62 -3.53 -3.92 -5.28
CA LEU A 62 -3.00 -4.28 -6.58
C LEU A 62 -4.15 -4.38 -7.60
N ALA A 63 -3.94 -3.85 -8.80
CA ALA A 63 -4.95 -3.89 -9.85
C ALA A 63 -4.33 -4.03 -11.25
N LEU A 64 -5.17 -4.36 -12.21
CA LEU A 64 -4.90 -4.28 -13.63
C LEU A 64 -5.78 -3.20 -14.27
N ILE A 65 -5.18 -2.32 -15.06
CA ILE A 65 -5.91 -1.39 -15.93
C ILE A 65 -5.81 -1.89 -17.36
N ASN A 66 -6.95 -2.09 -18.01
CA ASN A 66 -7.01 -2.31 -19.46
C ASN A 66 -6.79 -0.97 -20.17
N THR A 67 -5.77 -0.87 -21.03
CA THR A 67 -5.39 0.40 -21.68
C THR A 67 -6.30 0.85 -22.81
N LEU A 68 -7.21 -0.01 -23.27
CA LEU A 68 -8.21 0.30 -24.30
C LEU A 68 -9.53 0.78 -23.64
N SER A 69 -10.09 -0.06 -22.75
CA SER A 69 -11.35 0.26 -22.06
C SER A 69 -11.17 1.20 -20.88
N LYS A 70 -9.94 1.37 -20.38
CA LYS A 70 -9.60 2.12 -19.14
C LYS A 70 -10.25 1.56 -17.88
N HIS A 71 -10.76 0.34 -17.95
CA HIS A 71 -11.36 -0.36 -16.82
C HIS A 71 -10.26 -0.86 -15.89
N LEU A 72 -10.44 -0.61 -14.58
CA LEU A 72 -9.60 -1.12 -13.52
C LEU A 72 -10.24 -2.37 -12.92
N THR A 73 -9.47 -3.44 -12.81
CA THR A 73 -9.87 -4.68 -12.13
C THR A 73 -8.91 -4.91 -10.97
N GLN A 74 -9.42 -4.90 -9.75
CA GLN A 74 -8.62 -5.19 -8.56
C GLN A 74 -8.22 -6.67 -8.55
N LEU A 75 -6.94 -6.93 -8.24
CA LEU A 75 -6.43 -8.26 -7.95
C LEU A 75 -6.51 -8.52 -6.44
N HIS A 76 -7.22 -9.57 -6.06
CA HIS A 76 -7.37 -9.92 -4.65
C HIS A 76 -6.10 -10.58 -4.11
N VAL A 77 -5.35 -9.83 -3.31
CA VAL A 77 -4.14 -10.28 -2.63
C VAL A 77 -4.25 -9.98 -1.13
N PRO A 78 -3.63 -10.78 -0.23
CA PRO A 78 -3.75 -10.59 1.22
C PRO A 78 -2.78 -9.54 1.77
N TYR A 79 -2.36 -8.59 0.94
CA TYR A 79 -1.37 -7.56 1.30
C TYR A 79 -2.04 -6.21 1.44
N THR A 80 -1.55 -5.41 2.39
CA THR A 80 -2.05 -4.07 2.69
C THR A 80 -1.02 -2.98 2.45
N ASP A 81 0.22 -3.38 2.13
CA ASP A 81 1.31 -2.51 1.70
C ASP A 81 1.94 -3.13 0.46
N ILE A 82 1.96 -2.38 -0.66
CA ILE A 82 2.45 -2.83 -1.96
C ILE A 82 3.30 -1.74 -2.57
N SER A 83 4.51 -2.09 -3.00
CA SER A 83 5.44 -1.16 -3.64
C SER A 83 6.28 -1.84 -4.72
N ASP A 84 7.01 -1.05 -5.49
CA ASP A 84 8.00 -1.52 -6.45
C ASP A 84 7.44 -2.49 -7.50
N VAL A 85 6.29 -2.16 -8.07
CA VAL A 85 5.65 -2.97 -9.11
C VAL A 85 6.51 -3.00 -10.36
N ARG A 86 6.85 -4.21 -10.81
CA ARG A 86 7.59 -4.50 -12.05
C ARG A 86 6.87 -5.60 -12.82
N ALA A 87 7.08 -5.65 -14.13
CA ALA A 87 6.51 -6.70 -14.96
C ALA A 87 7.42 -7.08 -16.13
N GLN A 88 7.35 -8.35 -16.50
CA GLN A 88 7.94 -8.90 -17.70
C GLN A 88 6.99 -9.94 -18.30
N GLY A 89 6.52 -9.70 -19.52
CA GLY A 89 5.47 -10.56 -20.12
C GLY A 89 4.18 -10.53 -19.29
N ASN A 90 3.76 -11.70 -18.79
CA ASN A 90 2.61 -11.85 -17.88
C ASN A 90 3.01 -11.93 -16.40
N LEU A 91 4.30 -11.94 -16.10
CA LEU A 91 4.80 -11.98 -14.73
C LEU A 91 4.84 -10.58 -14.15
N VAL A 92 4.19 -10.39 -13.00
CA VAL A 92 4.22 -9.17 -12.19
C VAL A 92 4.94 -9.47 -10.89
N VAL A 93 5.93 -8.66 -10.55
CA VAL A 93 6.72 -8.78 -9.31
C VAL A 93 6.61 -7.48 -8.53
N PHE A 94 6.43 -7.57 -7.22
CA PHE A 94 6.28 -6.42 -6.36
C PHE A 94 6.76 -6.74 -4.93
N CYS A 95 7.06 -5.70 -4.15
CA CYS A 95 7.24 -5.82 -2.72
C CYS A 95 5.88 -5.77 -2.04
N ALA A 96 5.65 -6.67 -1.11
CA ALA A 96 4.40 -6.81 -0.38
C ALA A 96 4.64 -6.96 1.12
N ALA A 97 3.71 -6.43 1.92
CA ALA A 97 3.60 -6.67 3.35
C ALA A 97 2.14 -6.63 3.78
N SER A 98 1.84 -7.11 4.97
CA SER A 98 0.53 -6.95 5.61
C SER A 98 0.69 -6.52 7.06
N THR A 99 -0.40 -6.35 7.76
CA THR A 99 -0.38 -6.05 9.21
C THR A 99 0.24 -7.17 10.05
N ARG A 100 0.40 -8.37 9.46
CA ARG A 100 0.89 -9.59 10.14
C ARG A 100 2.03 -10.30 9.41
N GLU A 101 2.39 -9.83 8.22
CA GLU A 101 3.48 -10.39 7.43
C GLU A 101 4.53 -9.32 7.15
N ILE A 102 5.77 -9.67 7.41
CA ILE A 102 6.92 -8.82 7.09
C ILE A 102 7.06 -8.64 5.58
N LYS A 103 7.75 -7.57 5.20
CA LYS A 103 7.99 -7.25 3.80
C LYS A 103 8.70 -8.39 3.06
N HIS A 104 8.21 -8.73 1.89
CA HIS A 104 8.76 -9.77 1.02
C HIS A 104 8.48 -9.47 -0.45
N ILE A 105 9.17 -10.16 -1.34
CA ILE A 105 8.99 -10.06 -2.78
C ILE A 105 8.00 -11.14 -3.21
N VAL A 106 6.99 -10.73 -3.98
CA VAL A 106 5.93 -11.59 -4.51
C VAL A 106 5.95 -11.55 -6.04
N ALA A 107 5.77 -12.70 -6.66
CA ALA A 107 5.50 -12.82 -8.08
C ALA A 107 4.07 -13.33 -8.31
N ILE A 108 3.39 -12.75 -9.30
CA ILE A 108 2.10 -13.23 -9.81
C ILE A 108 2.25 -13.46 -11.31
N ASP A 109 1.93 -14.67 -11.76
CA ASP A 109 1.73 -14.95 -13.17
C ASP A 109 0.24 -14.74 -13.52
N LEU A 110 -0.03 -13.74 -14.35
CA LEU A 110 -1.38 -13.33 -14.74
C LEU A 110 -2.02 -14.25 -15.80
N GLN A 111 -1.29 -15.21 -16.32
CA GLN A 111 -1.83 -16.17 -17.30
C GLN A 111 -2.37 -17.42 -16.61
N VAL A 112 -1.65 -17.89 -15.59
CA VAL A 112 -2.02 -19.10 -14.83
C VAL A 112 -2.58 -18.77 -13.45
N GLU A 113 -2.68 -17.48 -13.12
CA GLU A 113 -3.24 -16.94 -11.88
C GLU A 113 -2.56 -17.49 -10.61
N THR A 114 -1.25 -17.80 -10.71
CA THR A 114 -0.47 -18.29 -9.59
C THR A 114 0.24 -17.14 -8.88
N ARG A 115 0.35 -17.25 -7.55
CA ARG A 115 1.06 -16.30 -6.70
C ARG A 115 2.11 -17.05 -5.87
N GLN A 116 3.33 -16.51 -5.82
CA GLN A 116 4.44 -17.07 -5.09
C GLN A 116 5.21 -15.98 -4.33
N ALA A 117 5.48 -16.20 -3.04
CA ALA A 117 6.48 -15.43 -2.32
C ALA A 117 7.88 -15.91 -2.74
N LEU A 118 8.69 -14.97 -3.26
CA LEU A 118 10.04 -15.29 -3.75
C LEU A 118 11.09 -15.16 -2.66
N LYS A 119 11.01 -14.09 -1.85
CA LYS A 119 12.01 -13.80 -0.82
C LYS A 119 11.44 -12.95 0.29
N TYR A 120 11.59 -13.39 1.52
CA TYR A 120 11.26 -12.62 2.71
C TYR A 120 12.45 -11.74 3.15
N SER A 121 12.17 -10.56 3.70
CA SER A 121 13.17 -9.65 4.25
C SER A 121 13.80 -10.18 5.55
N SER A 122 13.11 -11.07 6.26
CA SER A 122 13.57 -11.73 7.48
C SER A 122 12.90 -13.08 7.63
N HIS A 123 13.51 -13.95 8.45
CA HIS A 123 12.95 -15.25 8.84
C HIS A 123 12.59 -15.29 10.34
N ILE A 124 12.35 -14.10 10.94
CA ILE A 124 11.94 -14.03 12.34
C ILE A 124 10.58 -14.72 12.49
N ASN A 125 10.51 -15.67 13.39
CA ASN A 125 9.26 -16.28 13.83
C ASN A 125 8.66 -15.38 14.93
N LEU A 126 7.53 -14.75 14.65
CA LEU A 126 6.84 -13.88 15.57
C LEU A 126 5.62 -14.58 16.13
N ASP A 127 5.51 -14.60 17.46
CA ASP A 127 4.30 -15.06 18.08
C ASP A 127 3.17 -14.05 17.87
N ARG A 128 2.09 -14.51 17.26
CA ARG A 128 0.93 -13.67 16.89
C ARG A 128 0.18 -13.12 18.10
N GLY A 129 0.34 -13.70 19.26
CA GLY A 129 -0.24 -13.23 20.52
C GLY A 129 0.30 -11.87 20.99
N TYR A 130 1.45 -11.46 20.46
CA TYR A 130 2.07 -10.16 20.77
C TYR A 130 1.99 -9.15 19.64
N ILE A 131 1.33 -9.48 18.51
CA ILE A 131 1.22 -8.59 17.37
C ILE A 131 -0.11 -7.85 17.41
N SER A 132 -0.04 -6.55 17.64
CA SER A 132 -1.18 -5.65 17.53
C SER A 132 -1.60 -5.48 16.06
N THR A 133 -2.90 -5.63 15.79
CA THR A 133 -3.46 -5.35 14.46
C THR A 133 -3.91 -3.89 14.40
N PRO A 134 -3.32 -3.07 13.52
CA PRO A 134 -3.67 -1.67 13.42
C PRO A 134 -5.11 -1.47 12.94
N GLN A 135 -5.75 -0.47 13.51
CA GLN A 135 -7.07 0.01 13.13
C GLN A 135 -6.93 1.39 12.48
N SER A 136 -7.48 1.58 11.29
CA SER A 136 -7.55 2.91 10.69
C SER A 136 -8.57 3.75 11.46
N ILE A 137 -8.14 4.92 11.92
CA ILE A 137 -8.99 5.87 12.63
C ILE A 137 -8.94 7.24 11.96
N GLU A 138 -10.06 7.95 12.06
CA GLU A 138 -10.20 9.34 11.64
C GLU A 138 -10.66 10.16 12.85
N PHE A 139 -10.14 11.36 12.97
CA PHE A 139 -10.53 12.27 14.03
C PHE A 139 -10.49 13.74 13.56
N PRO A 140 -11.38 14.60 14.10
CA PRO A 140 -11.41 16.01 13.72
C PRO A 140 -10.18 16.75 14.25
N THR A 141 -9.73 17.72 13.46
CA THR A 141 -8.67 18.66 13.84
C THR A 141 -9.18 20.10 13.78
N THR A 142 -8.27 21.07 13.96
CA THR A 142 -8.57 22.49 13.81
C THR A 142 -9.13 22.81 12.42
N ASP A 143 -9.92 23.87 12.34
CA ASP A 143 -10.47 24.41 11.09
C ASP A 143 -11.37 23.44 10.30
N GLY A 144 -11.94 22.43 10.96
CA GLY A 144 -12.84 21.46 10.34
C GLY A 144 -12.16 20.40 9.48
N PHE A 145 -10.83 20.31 9.54
CA PHE A 145 -10.08 19.25 8.89
C PHE A 145 -10.18 17.92 9.66
N THR A 146 -9.92 16.84 8.94
CA THR A 146 -9.84 15.49 9.50
C THR A 146 -8.39 14.99 9.42
N ALA A 147 -7.91 14.38 10.49
CA ALA A 147 -6.65 13.65 10.51
C ALA A 147 -6.90 12.15 10.50
N HIS A 148 -5.94 11.42 9.96
CA HIS A 148 -5.98 9.98 9.83
C HIS A 148 -4.79 9.36 10.57
N ALA A 149 -5.02 8.23 11.25
CA ALA A 149 -3.96 7.50 11.91
C ALA A 149 -4.23 5.99 11.92
N PHE A 150 -3.20 5.22 12.25
CA PHE A 150 -3.34 3.82 12.62
C PHE A 150 -3.20 3.69 14.13
N TYR A 151 -4.26 3.22 14.77
CA TYR A 151 -4.26 2.89 16.19
C TYR A 151 -3.87 1.43 16.39
N TYR A 152 -2.86 1.19 17.20
CA TYR A 152 -2.41 -0.13 17.60
C TYR A 152 -2.87 -0.39 19.03
N PRO A 153 -3.96 -1.16 19.25
CA PRO A 153 -4.39 -1.50 20.60
C PRO A 153 -3.33 -2.35 21.32
N PRO A 154 -3.16 -2.19 22.63
CA PRO A 154 -2.28 -3.05 23.41
C PRO A 154 -2.63 -4.52 23.20
N THR A 155 -1.63 -5.33 22.85
CA THR A 155 -1.79 -6.75 22.57
C THR A 155 -0.69 -7.55 23.25
N ASN A 156 -1.06 -8.38 24.22
CA ASN A 156 -0.15 -9.26 24.93
C ASN A 156 -0.94 -10.48 25.40
N GLN A 157 -0.51 -11.68 25.06
CA GLN A 157 -1.23 -12.92 25.41
C GLN A 157 -1.07 -13.29 26.88
N ASP A 158 -0.04 -12.80 27.57
CA ASP A 158 0.27 -13.18 28.95
C ASP A 158 -0.21 -12.15 29.98
N TYR A 159 -0.47 -10.90 29.53
CA TYR A 159 -0.81 -9.80 30.42
C TYR A 159 -2.02 -9.02 29.92
N GLN A 160 -2.87 -8.63 30.85
CA GLN A 160 -3.99 -7.74 30.59
C GLN A 160 -3.93 -6.56 31.57
N PRO A 161 -4.32 -5.36 31.15
CA PRO A 161 -4.41 -4.22 32.05
C PRO A 161 -5.52 -4.45 33.08
N PHE A 162 -5.41 -3.83 34.25
CA PHE A 162 -6.49 -3.81 35.23
C PHE A 162 -7.76 -3.20 34.61
N LEU A 163 -8.92 -3.69 35.01
CA LEU A 163 -10.20 -3.18 34.53
C LEU A 163 -10.30 -1.68 34.78
N GLY A 164 -10.60 -0.90 33.74
CA GLY A 164 -10.71 0.56 33.79
C GLY A 164 -9.37 1.32 33.74
N SER A 165 -8.22 0.64 33.71
CA SER A 165 -6.94 1.29 33.53
C SER A 165 -6.75 1.70 32.07
N LYS A 166 -6.04 2.81 31.83
CA LYS A 166 -5.64 3.26 30.51
C LYS A 166 -4.13 3.14 30.39
N PRO A 167 -3.61 2.31 29.47
CA PRO A 167 -2.18 2.25 29.24
C PRO A 167 -1.65 3.58 28.70
N PRO A 168 -0.35 3.85 28.82
CA PRO A 168 0.27 5.00 28.19
C PRO A 168 0.03 5.00 26.67
N LEU A 169 -0.23 6.20 26.11
CA LEU A 169 -0.36 6.39 24.67
C LEU A 169 0.95 6.91 24.11
N LEU A 170 1.51 6.18 23.13
CA LEU A 170 2.64 6.66 22.35
C LEU A 170 2.14 7.12 20.97
N VAL A 171 2.38 8.39 20.65
CA VAL A 171 2.04 8.96 19.35
C VAL A 171 3.31 9.08 18.51
N LYS A 172 3.29 8.53 17.31
CA LYS A 172 4.40 8.60 16.33
C LYS A 172 3.91 9.18 15.02
N SER A 173 4.43 10.34 14.63
CA SER A 173 4.18 10.92 13.32
C SER A 173 5.21 10.46 12.30
N HIS A 174 4.82 10.38 11.01
CA HIS A 174 5.77 10.18 9.92
C HIS A 174 6.61 11.45 9.71
N GLY A 175 7.79 11.29 9.11
CA GLY A 175 8.65 12.40 8.69
C GLY A 175 8.39 12.84 7.27
N GLY A 176 8.98 14.01 6.89
CA GLY A 176 8.89 14.59 5.55
C GLY A 176 7.48 15.08 5.20
N PRO A 177 7.29 16.19 4.51
CA PRO A 177 5.94 16.73 4.33
C PRO A 177 5.06 15.87 3.42
N THR A 178 5.64 15.06 2.53
CA THR A 178 4.91 14.26 1.53
C THR A 178 4.94 12.75 1.80
N ALA A 179 5.46 12.32 2.95
CA ALA A 179 5.42 10.92 3.35
C ALA A 179 4.04 10.55 3.90
N ALA A 180 3.78 9.27 3.99
CA ALA A 180 2.61 8.70 4.66
C ALA A 180 3.04 7.52 5.54
N THR A 181 2.30 7.27 6.61
CA THR A 181 2.51 6.06 7.41
C THR A 181 1.89 4.86 6.73
N SER A 182 2.41 3.67 7.00
CA SER A 182 1.92 2.39 6.49
C SER A 182 1.46 1.51 7.63
N ASN A 183 0.49 0.66 7.39
CA ASN A 183 -0.01 -0.33 8.34
C ASN A 183 0.73 -1.68 8.29
N GLN A 184 1.84 -1.77 7.54
CA GLN A 184 2.64 -2.97 7.46
C GLN A 184 3.21 -3.36 8.83
N LEU A 185 3.45 -4.65 9.03
CA LEU A 185 4.10 -5.15 10.23
C LEU A 185 5.48 -4.50 10.40
N ASN A 186 5.60 -3.68 11.42
CA ASN A 186 6.82 -2.96 11.77
C ASN A 186 7.16 -3.22 13.24
N LEU A 187 8.22 -3.97 13.48
CA LEU A 187 8.62 -4.36 14.83
C LEU A 187 8.98 -3.18 15.74
N LYS A 188 9.42 -2.06 15.17
CA LYS A 188 9.68 -0.83 15.96
C LYS A 188 8.40 -0.15 16.46
N ILE A 189 7.25 -0.49 15.88
CA ILE A 189 5.94 -0.01 16.33
C ILE A 189 5.29 -1.03 17.27
N GLN A 190 5.53 -2.32 17.03
CA GLN A 190 4.98 -3.41 17.83
C GLN A 190 5.63 -3.54 19.22
N TYR A 191 6.89 -3.09 19.35
CA TYR A 191 7.64 -3.09 20.61
C TYR A 191 7.26 -1.86 21.41
#